data_c97c968267ac0c1c698be22c10dd9bbc
#
_entry.id   c97c968267ac0c1c698be22c10dd9bbc
#
_cell.length_a   1.000
_cell.length_b   1.000
_cell.length_c   1.000
_cell.angle_alpha   90.00
_cell.angle_beta   90.00
_cell.angle_gamma   90.00
#
_symmetry.space_group_name_H-M   'P 1'
#
loop_
_entity.id
_entity.type
_entity.pdbx_description
1 polymer ?
#
loop_
_entity_poly.entity_id
_entity_poly.type
_entity_poly.pdbx_seq_one_letter_code
_entity_poly.pdbx_strand_id
1 'polypeptide(L)'
;MITNDFAQVYTGEDMTVGYIPGFYKVLFIKTGQGGTIYGYENKYLDLAIKVNKQYGWAVFVSATTIDTRESFQRDIQTIEKCLGTSEFEISYLGVSKGGLIGIWYGCDEPRIKNMVSINAPLMINFHGKTLPGVKKLGIDNLLMVYGSLDPSYKYIPFVDKHANVQVINGADHNLSNSQLDLFDLVTNHFYTK
;
A
#
# COMPACT_ATOMS: atom_id res chain seq x y z
N MET A 1 -7.44 -18.62 -18.13
CA MET A 1 -8.65 -17.76 -18.04
C MET A 1 -8.17 -16.36 -17.70
N ILE A 2 -8.37 -15.38 -18.58
CA ILE A 2 -8.03 -13.97 -18.29
C ILE A 2 -9.21 -13.45 -17.49
N THR A 3 -9.05 -13.36 -16.17
CA THR A 3 -10.09 -12.77 -15.31
C THR A 3 -10.05 -11.26 -15.45
N ASN A 4 -11.18 -10.65 -15.76
CA ASN A 4 -11.35 -9.19 -15.73
C ASN A 4 -11.81 -8.72 -14.34
N ASP A 5 -11.63 -9.55 -13.31
CA ASP A 5 -12.03 -9.29 -11.92
C ASP A 5 -11.11 -10.04 -10.94
N PHE A 6 -11.23 -9.80 -9.64
CA PHE A 6 -10.58 -10.62 -8.62
C PHE A 6 -11.02 -12.08 -8.74
N ALA A 7 -10.06 -12.99 -8.62
CA ALA A 7 -10.37 -14.42 -8.63
C ALA A 7 -11.19 -14.84 -7.40
N GLN A 8 -10.99 -14.14 -6.28
CA GLN A 8 -11.73 -14.35 -5.04
C GLN A 8 -11.92 -13.00 -4.33
N VAL A 9 -13.07 -12.84 -3.69
CA VAL A 9 -13.36 -11.72 -2.79
C VAL A 9 -13.79 -12.28 -1.45
N TYR A 10 -13.06 -11.90 -0.40
CA TYR A 10 -13.36 -12.24 0.98
C TYR A 10 -14.05 -11.06 1.63
N THR A 11 -15.26 -11.28 2.15
CA THR A 11 -16.02 -10.25 2.87
C THR A 11 -16.32 -10.76 4.27
N GLY A 12 -15.97 -9.98 5.27
CA GLY A 12 -16.31 -10.15 6.68
C GLY A 12 -16.96 -8.90 7.23
N GLU A 13 -17.29 -8.89 8.51
CA GLU A 13 -17.96 -7.78 9.18
C GLU A 13 -17.19 -6.45 9.00
N ASP A 14 -15.86 -6.51 9.08
CA ASP A 14 -14.97 -5.34 8.99
C ASP A 14 -13.90 -5.47 7.90
N MET A 15 -14.01 -6.45 7.00
CA MET A 15 -12.97 -6.76 6.05
C MET A 15 -13.54 -7.02 4.65
N THR A 16 -12.96 -6.38 3.65
CA THR A 16 -13.15 -6.75 2.25
C THR A 16 -11.79 -6.84 1.59
N VAL A 17 -11.46 -8.02 1.06
CA VAL A 17 -10.17 -8.30 0.41
C VAL A 17 -10.44 -8.94 -0.95
N GLY A 18 -9.89 -8.31 -2.01
CA GLY A 18 -9.80 -8.90 -3.34
C GLY A 18 -8.46 -9.63 -3.52
N TYR A 19 -8.49 -10.81 -4.12
CA TYR A 19 -7.32 -11.66 -4.34
C TYR A 19 -7.19 -12.11 -5.79
N ILE A 20 -5.99 -11.99 -6.33
CA ILE A 20 -5.56 -12.62 -7.60
C ILE A 20 -4.40 -13.57 -7.28
N PRO A 21 -4.54 -14.89 -7.57
CA PRO A 21 -3.50 -15.87 -7.26
C PRO A 21 -2.24 -15.66 -8.12
N GLY A 22 -1.08 -15.98 -7.55
CA GLY A 22 0.22 -15.87 -8.18
C GLY A 22 1.29 -16.61 -7.39
N PHE A 23 2.56 -16.28 -7.62
CA PHE A 23 3.70 -16.85 -6.90
C PHE A 23 3.89 -16.20 -5.52
N TYR A 24 4.93 -16.63 -4.78
CA TYR A 24 5.21 -16.23 -3.39
C TYR A 24 5.65 -14.77 -3.19
N LYS A 25 5.78 -13.98 -4.25
CA LYS A 25 5.93 -12.53 -4.15
C LYS A 25 4.56 -11.88 -4.23
N VAL A 26 4.25 -11.05 -3.26
CA VAL A 26 2.91 -10.49 -3.05
C VAL A 26 2.95 -8.98 -3.23
N LEU A 27 2.06 -8.44 -4.07
CA LEU A 27 1.69 -7.04 -3.99
C LEU A 27 0.48 -6.92 -3.04
N PHE A 28 0.69 -6.29 -1.89
CA PHE A 28 -0.38 -5.98 -0.95
C PHE A 28 -0.77 -4.50 -1.04
N ILE A 29 -1.97 -4.23 -1.55
CA ILE A 29 -2.54 -2.89 -1.68
C ILE A 29 -3.50 -2.65 -0.52
N LYS A 30 -3.23 -1.62 0.29
CA LYS A 30 -4.13 -1.17 1.38
C LYS A 30 -4.75 0.16 0.99
N THR A 31 -6.09 0.19 0.86
CA THR A 31 -6.80 1.39 0.41
C THR A 31 -6.94 2.43 1.52
N GLY A 32 -7.34 3.65 1.15
CA GLY A 32 -7.67 4.72 2.08
C GLY A 32 -9.01 4.50 2.77
N GLN A 33 -9.35 5.38 3.70
CA GLN A 33 -10.62 5.34 4.41
C GLN A 33 -11.80 5.49 3.45
N GLY A 34 -12.78 4.58 3.57
CA GLY A 34 -13.94 4.55 2.68
C GLY A 34 -13.64 4.07 1.25
N GLY A 35 -12.39 3.66 0.97
CA GLY A 35 -12.03 3.08 -0.32
C GLY A 35 -12.60 1.68 -0.50
N THR A 36 -12.70 1.26 -1.76
CA THR A 36 -13.09 -0.10 -2.15
C THR A 36 -11.89 -0.87 -2.68
N ILE A 37 -12.00 -2.20 -2.78
CA ILE A 37 -10.97 -3.04 -3.40
C ILE A 37 -10.74 -2.70 -4.87
N TYR A 38 -11.73 -2.11 -5.54
CA TYR A 38 -11.62 -1.69 -6.94
C TYR A 38 -10.91 -0.34 -7.08
N GLY A 39 -11.12 0.58 -6.13
CA GLY A 39 -10.70 1.97 -6.22
C GLY A 39 -11.56 2.77 -7.21
N TYR A 40 -11.29 4.08 -7.31
CA TYR A 40 -11.93 4.93 -8.30
C TYR A 40 -11.56 4.48 -9.72
N GLU A 41 -12.56 4.33 -10.61
CA GLU A 41 -12.39 3.84 -11.99
C GLU A 41 -11.61 2.51 -12.07
N ASN A 42 -11.79 1.61 -11.09
CA ASN A 42 -11.14 0.30 -10.99
C ASN A 42 -9.60 0.34 -10.89
N LYS A 43 -8.99 1.47 -10.52
CA LYS A 43 -7.52 1.64 -10.54
C LYS A 43 -6.72 0.57 -9.78
N TYR A 44 -7.27 0.02 -8.69
CA TYR A 44 -6.57 -1.03 -7.93
C TYR A 44 -6.74 -2.40 -8.57
N LEU A 45 -7.90 -2.70 -9.14
CA LEU A 45 -8.11 -3.93 -9.91
C LEU A 45 -7.23 -3.93 -11.16
N ASP A 46 -7.18 -2.83 -11.90
CA ASP A 46 -6.35 -2.70 -13.11
C ASP A 46 -4.86 -2.86 -12.78
N LEU A 47 -4.41 -2.23 -11.69
CA LEU A 47 -3.04 -2.42 -11.18
C LEU A 47 -2.79 -3.88 -10.82
N ALA A 48 -3.72 -4.51 -10.09
CA ALA A 48 -3.61 -5.91 -9.67
C ALA A 48 -3.49 -6.86 -10.86
N ILE A 49 -4.35 -6.69 -11.88
CA ILE A 49 -4.32 -7.49 -13.10
C ILE A 49 -3.02 -7.28 -13.88
N LYS A 50 -2.57 -6.02 -14.04
CA LYS A 50 -1.32 -5.70 -14.75
C LYS A 50 -0.11 -6.33 -14.07
N VAL A 51 0.04 -6.17 -12.74
CA VAL A 51 1.15 -6.74 -11.97
C VAL A 51 1.13 -8.27 -12.02
N ASN A 52 -0.03 -8.89 -11.82
CA ASN A 52 -0.15 -10.34 -11.89
C ASN A 52 0.21 -10.88 -13.29
N LYS A 53 -0.32 -10.27 -14.36
CA LYS A 53 -0.03 -10.69 -15.75
C LYS A 53 1.44 -10.54 -16.12
N GLN A 54 2.06 -9.44 -15.74
CA GLN A 54 3.43 -9.14 -16.17
C GLN A 54 4.47 -9.89 -15.34
N TYR A 55 4.21 -10.10 -14.04
CA TYR A 55 5.22 -10.57 -13.10
C TYR A 55 4.84 -11.88 -12.39
N GLY A 56 3.61 -12.36 -12.54
CA GLY A 56 3.13 -13.57 -11.87
C GLY A 56 2.95 -13.41 -10.36
N TRP A 57 2.98 -12.20 -9.83
CA TRP A 57 2.82 -11.99 -8.38
C TRP A 57 1.39 -12.27 -7.94
N ALA A 58 1.24 -12.78 -6.73
CA ALA A 58 -0.05 -12.76 -6.06
C ALA A 58 -0.40 -11.31 -5.69
N VAL A 59 -1.66 -10.93 -5.85
CA VAL A 59 -2.09 -9.57 -5.48
C VAL A 59 -3.26 -9.62 -4.52
N PHE A 60 -3.13 -8.86 -3.44
CA PHE A 60 -4.17 -8.64 -2.43
C PHE A 60 -4.50 -7.16 -2.35
N VAL A 61 -5.79 -6.84 -2.42
CA VAL A 61 -6.29 -5.48 -2.22
C VAL A 61 -7.23 -5.50 -1.03
N SER A 62 -6.84 -4.85 0.08
CA SER A 62 -7.66 -4.74 1.29
C SER A 62 -8.30 -3.37 1.40
N ALA A 63 -9.62 -3.34 1.51
CA ALA A 63 -10.42 -2.16 1.82
C ALA A 63 -10.81 -2.07 3.31
N THR A 64 -10.16 -2.85 4.16
CA THR A 64 -10.36 -2.79 5.62
C THR A 64 -9.86 -1.47 6.17
N THR A 65 -10.75 -0.70 6.76
CA THR A 65 -10.47 0.70 7.19
C THR A 65 -10.17 0.85 8.67
N ILE A 66 -10.27 -0.24 9.44
CA ILE A 66 -9.94 -0.27 10.87
C ILE A 66 -8.42 -0.18 11.04
N ASP A 67 -7.97 0.79 11.85
CA ASP A 67 -6.55 1.12 12.02
C ASP A 67 -5.95 0.52 13.29
N THR A 68 -6.30 -0.73 13.59
CA THR A 68 -5.71 -1.48 14.70
C THR A 68 -4.64 -2.45 14.20
N ARG A 69 -3.72 -2.81 15.09
CA ARG A 69 -2.71 -3.85 14.82
C ARG A 69 -3.37 -5.19 14.48
N GLU A 70 -4.42 -5.53 15.21
CA GLU A 70 -5.17 -6.78 15.03
C GLU A 70 -5.83 -6.84 13.64
N SER A 71 -6.37 -5.71 13.16
CA SER A 71 -6.93 -5.62 11.81
C SER A 71 -5.86 -5.83 10.74
N PHE A 72 -4.69 -5.20 10.89
CA PHE A 72 -3.55 -5.41 10.00
C PHE A 72 -3.07 -6.86 10.01
N GLN A 73 -2.97 -7.47 11.19
CA GLN A 73 -2.59 -8.89 11.32
C GLN A 73 -3.59 -9.83 10.66
N ARG A 74 -4.90 -9.52 10.71
CA ARG A 74 -5.92 -10.30 10.00
C ARG A 74 -5.75 -10.23 8.48
N ASP A 75 -5.38 -9.07 7.92
CA ASP A 75 -5.03 -8.96 6.50
C ASP A 75 -3.86 -9.91 6.17
N ILE A 76 -2.80 -9.89 6.97
CA ILE A 76 -1.62 -10.76 6.78
C ILE A 76 -1.98 -12.26 6.89
N GLN A 77 -2.79 -12.64 7.88
CA GLN A 77 -3.28 -14.02 8.03
C GLN A 77 -4.15 -14.46 6.84
N THR A 78 -4.91 -13.53 6.26
CA THR A 78 -5.69 -13.81 5.05
C THR A 78 -4.77 -14.10 3.87
N ILE A 79 -3.68 -13.35 3.71
CA ILE A 79 -2.65 -13.60 2.70
C ILE A 79 -2.04 -15.00 2.90
N GLU A 80 -1.61 -15.35 4.13
CA GLU A 80 -1.08 -16.68 4.46
C GLU A 80 -2.05 -17.80 4.09
N LYS A 81 -3.31 -17.65 4.47
CA LYS A 81 -4.36 -18.64 4.17
C LYS A 81 -4.56 -18.82 2.67
N CYS A 82 -4.57 -17.74 1.88
CA CYS A 82 -4.76 -17.80 0.45
C CYS A 82 -3.56 -18.43 -0.28
N LEU A 83 -2.35 -18.16 0.19
CA LEU A 83 -1.12 -18.72 -0.38
C LEU A 83 -0.84 -20.15 0.11
N GLY A 84 -1.44 -20.58 1.23
CA GLY A 84 -1.17 -21.88 1.85
C GLY A 84 0.24 -21.98 2.46
N THR A 85 0.92 -20.86 2.67
CA THR A 85 2.29 -20.80 3.24
C THR A 85 2.49 -19.49 4.01
N SER A 86 3.40 -19.51 4.99
CA SER A 86 3.90 -18.31 5.68
C SER A 86 5.18 -17.74 5.05
N GLU A 87 5.78 -18.44 4.07
CA GLU A 87 7.01 -18.06 3.40
C GLU A 87 6.69 -17.30 2.10
N PHE A 88 6.66 -15.98 2.17
CA PHE A 88 6.46 -15.08 1.03
C PHE A 88 7.02 -13.69 1.35
N GLU A 89 7.23 -12.91 0.30
CA GLU A 89 7.65 -11.51 0.41
C GLU A 89 6.52 -10.57 0.02
N ILE A 90 6.39 -9.46 0.73
CA ILE A 90 5.39 -8.44 0.49
C ILE A 90 6.05 -7.16 -0.02
N SER A 91 5.59 -6.69 -1.18
CA SER A 91 5.70 -5.31 -1.63
C SER A 91 4.40 -4.60 -1.28
N TYR A 92 4.47 -3.59 -0.41
CA TYR A 92 3.30 -2.94 0.17
C TYR A 92 3.01 -1.60 -0.51
N LEU A 93 1.78 -1.42 -0.99
CA LEU A 93 1.26 -0.15 -1.48
C LEU A 93 0.14 0.34 -0.57
N GLY A 94 0.36 1.42 0.15
CA GLY A 94 -0.66 2.04 0.99
C GLY A 94 -1.09 3.41 0.49
N VAL A 95 -2.40 3.66 0.43
CA VAL A 95 -2.95 4.95 0.00
C VAL A 95 -3.67 5.62 1.16
N SER A 96 -3.37 6.89 1.44
CA SER A 96 -3.98 7.68 2.51
C SER A 96 -3.88 6.93 3.86
N LYS A 97 -4.98 6.60 4.52
CA LYS A 97 -5.01 5.82 5.76
C LYS A 97 -4.30 4.45 5.62
N GLY A 98 -4.40 3.81 4.45
CA GLY A 98 -3.66 2.57 4.16
C GLY A 98 -2.15 2.76 4.23
N GLY A 99 -1.63 3.88 3.73
CA GLY A 99 -0.21 4.25 3.87
C GLY A 99 0.21 4.44 5.32
N LEU A 100 -0.65 5.10 6.11
CA LEU A 100 -0.41 5.29 7.54
C LEU A 100 -0.38 3.97 8.33
N ILE A 101 -1.32 3.05 8.04
CA ILE A 101 -1.38 1.70 8.63
C ILE A 101 -0.11 0.92 8.31
N GLY A 102 0.38 0.99 7.05
CA GLY A 102 1.65 0.39 6.66
C GLY A 102 2.83 0.93 7.45
N ILE A 103 2.92 2.25 7.61
CA ILE A 103 3.97 2.91 8.41
C ILE A 103 3.90 2.46 9.88
N TRP A 104 2.70 2.35 10.47
CA TRP A 104 2.54 2.04 11.90
C TRP A 104 2.74 0.57 12.25
N TYR A 105 2.30 -0.34 11.39
CA TYR A 105 2.28 -1.78 11.69
C TYR A 105 3.08 -2.60 10.70
N GLY A 106 3.13 -2.16 9.43
CA GLY A 106 3.94 -2.82 8.40
C GLY A 106 5.44 -2.72 8.66
N CYS A 107 5.90 -1.67 9.38
CA CYS A 107 7.29 -1.56 9.80
C CYS A 107 7.74 -2.67 10.78
N ASP A 108 6.79 -3.39 11.41
CA ASP A 108 7.04 -4.52 12.30
C ASP A 108 6.87 -5.88 11.59
N GLU A 109 6.37 -5.90 10.35
CA GLU A 109 6.14 -7.13 9.58
C GLU A 109 7.37 -7.48 8.74
N PRO A 110 8.11 -8.54 9.09
CA PRO A 110 9.41 -8.84 8.45
C PRO A 110 9.30 -9.24 6.98
N ARG A 111 8.11 -9.65 6.52
CA ARG A 111 7.86 -10.02 5.13
C ARG A 111 7.67 -8.79 4.22
N ILE A 112 7.39 -7.61 4.77
CA ILE A 112 7.34 -6.37 4.00
C ILE A 112 8.78 -5.91 3.74
N LYS A 113 9.20 -6.06 2.49
CA LYS A 113 10.56 -5.70 2.04
C LYS A 113 10.63 -4.28 1.51
N ASN A 114 9.58 -3.84 0.84
CA ASN A 114 9.49 -2.52 0.23
C ASN A 114 8.09 -1.93 0.43
N MET A 115 8.02 -0.62 0.59
CA MET A 115 6.76 0.09 0.79
C MET A 115 6.69 1.34 -0.07
N VAL A 116 5.54 1.52 -0.72
CA VAL A 116 5.11 2.79 -1.31
C VAL A 116 3.94 3.32 -0.48
N SER A 117 4.06 4.54 0.01
CA SER A 117 3.02 5.23 0.80
C SER A 117 2.59 6.49 0.08
N ILE A 118 1.33 6.57 -0.34
CA ILE A 118 0.77 7.69 -1.08
C ILE A 118 -0.14 8.51 -0.16
N ASN A 119 0.16 9.80 -0.01
CA ASN A 119 -0.63 10.77 0.75
C ASN A 119 -1.05 10.28 2.15
N ALA A 120 -0.16 9.55 2.85
CA ALA A 120 -0.43 9.14 4.23
C ALA A 120 -0.61 10.37 5.14
N PRO A 121 -1.64 10.40 6.01
CA PRO A 121 -1.90 11.54 6.90
C PRO A 121 -0.88 11.62 8.04
N LEU A 122 0.32 12.13 7.75
CA LEU A 122 1.48 12.15 8.65
C LEU A 122 1.22 12.83 9.99
N MET A 123 0.30 13.80 10.04
CA MET A 123 -0.04 14.50 11.27
C MET A 123 -0.61 13.60 12.37
N ILE A 124 -1.19 12.46 12.00
CA ILE A 124 -1.82 11.55 12.95
C ILE A 124 -0.73 10.84 13.75
N ASN A 125 -0.73 11.05 15.07
CA ASN A 125 0.22 10.46 16.01
C ASN A 125 1.69 10.56 15.54
N PHE A 126 2.07 11.75 15.05
CA PHE A 126 3.34 11.98 14.35
C PHE A 126 4.55 11.50 15.16
N HIS A 127 4.69 11.98 16.39
CA HIS A 127 5.85 11.64 17.24
C HIS A 127 5.77 10.24 17.86
N GLY A 128 4.54 9.75 18.15
CA GLY A 128 4.35 8.48 18.86
C GLY A 128 4.45 7.24 17.95
N LYS A 129 3.99 7.34 16.70
CA LYS A 129 3.95 6.19 15.76
C LYS A 129 4.50 6.51 14.38
N THR A 130 4.10 7.63 13.78
CA THR A 130 4.38 7.89 12.36
C THR A 130 5.87 8.07 12.11
N LEU A 131 6.53 9.00 12.79
CA LEU A 131 7.98 9.23 12.63
C LEU A 131 8.82 8.01 13.05
N PRO A 132 8.54 7.31 14.17
CA PRO A 132 9.20 6.04 14.49
C PRO A 132 9.06 4.97 13.41
N GLY A 133 7.86 4.79 12.85
CA GLY A 133 7.62 3.82 11.76
C GLY A 133 8.39 4.16 10.49
N VAL A 134 8.40 5.44 10.07
CA VAL A 134 9.20 5.92 8.92
C VAL A 134 10.69 5.63 9.14
N LYS A 135 11.22 5.95 10.33
CA LYS A 135 12.63 5.66 10.68
C LYS A 135 12.97 4.18 10.63
N LYS A 136 12.04 3.32 11.07
CA LYS A 136 12.25 1.88 11.10
C LYS A 136 12.24 1.26 9.70
N LEU A 137 11.36 1.72 8.80
CA LEU A 137 11.33 1.31 7.40
C LEU A 137 12.62 1.74 6.68
N GLY A 138 13.05 2.97 6.91
CA GLY A 138 14.29 3.51 6.36
C GLY A 138 14.20 3.92 4.89
N ILE A 139 15.19 4.70 4.46
CA ILE A 139 15.23 5.33 3.13
C ILE A 139 15.28 4.31 1.98
N ASP A 140 15.90 3.16 2.20
CA ASP A 140 16.05 2.14 1.16
C ASP A 140 14.73 1.39 0.88
N ASN A 141 13.82 1.31 1.86
CA ASN A 141 12.62 0.48 1.79
C ASN A 141 11.33 1.28 1.67
N LEU A 142 11.36 2.60 1.90
CA LEU A 142 10.16 3.43 1.91
C LEU A 142 10.24 4.54 0.86
N LEU A 143 9.30 4.51 -0.09
CA LEU A 143 8.96 5.63 -0.96
C LEU A 143 7.68 6.28 -0.48
N MET A 144 7.71 7.58 -0.22
CA MET A 144 6.56 8.39 0.14
C MET A 144 6.21 9.32 -1.02
N VAL A 145 4.97 9.30 -1.48
CA VAL A 145 4.49 10.14 -2.59
C VAL A 145 3.43 11.10 -2.07
N TYR A 146 3.62 12.39 -2.32
CA TYR A 146 2.70 13.43 -1.85
C TYR A 146 2.33 14.42 -2.95
N GLY A 147 1.05 14.80 -2.99
CA GLY A 147 0.65 16.02 -3.68
C GLY A 147 1.14 17.25 -2.92
N SER A 148 1.60 18.28 -3.62
CA SER A 148 2.08 19.52 -2.97
C SER A 148 0.96 20.32 -2.27
N LEU A 149 -0.31 20.02 -2.57
CA LEU A 149 -1.49 20.58 -1.91
C LEU A 149 -2.07 19.65 -0.83
N ASP A 150 -1.44 18.48 -0.58
CA ASP A 150 -1.85 17.58 0.50
C ASP A 150 -1.56 18.20 1.87
N PRO A 151 -2.48 18.09 2.86
CA PRO A 151 -2.25 18.63 4.22
C PRO A 151 -1.00 18.06 4.91
N SER A 152 -0.53 16.88 4.53
CA SER A 152 0.68 16.25 5.09
C SER A 152 1.97 16.78 4.47
N TYR A 153 1.91 17.53 3.36
CA TYR A 153 3.08 18.07 2.67
C TYR A 153 4.02 18.83 3.63
N LYS A 154 3.46 19.60 4.55
CA LYS A 154 4.23 20.36 5.56
C LYS A 154 5.06 19.50 6.53
N TYR A 155 4.81 18.19 6.59
CA TYR A 155 5.57 17.25 7.41
C TYR A 155 6.75 16.61 6.67
N ILE A 156 6.87 16.78 5.35
CA ILE A 156 7.95 16.21 4.54
C ILE A 156 9.34 16.56 5.10
N PRO A 157 9.66 17.81 5.49
CA PRO A 157 10.99 18.14 6.01
C PRO A 157 11.40 17.38 7.29
N PHE A 158 10.46 16.70 7.95
CA PHE A 158 10.75 15.87 9.12
C PHE A 158 10.99 14.39 8.79
N VAL A 159 10.61 13.95 7.57
CA VAL A 159 10.70 12.54 7.16
C VAL A 159 11.63 12.30 5.98
N ASP A 160 11.97 13.31 5.17
CA ASP A 160 12.76 13.22 3.93
C ASP A 160 14.16 12.63 4.14
N LYS A 161 14.74 12.79 5.32
CA LYS A 161 16.01 12.18 5.69
C LYS A 161 15.91 10.69 6.08
N HIS A 162 14.70 10.14 6.15
CA HIS A 162 14.42 8.77 6.59
C HIS A 162 13.67 7.96 5.54
N ALA A 163 13.19 8.59 4.46
CA ALA A 163 12.46 7.95 3.38
C ALA A 163 12.79 8.64 2.05
N ASN A 164 12.67 7.92 0.94
CA ASN A 164 12.63 8.57 -0.36
C ASN A 164 11.30 9.31 -0.50
N VAL A 165 11.31 10.57 -0.91
CA VAL A 165 10.11 11.38 -1.05
C VAL A 165 9.98 11.90 -2.47
N GLN A 166 8.82 11.63 -3.09
CA GLN A 166 8.43 12.18 -4.38
C GLN A 166 7.26 13.15 -4.18
N VAL A 167 7.39 14.37 -4.70
CA VAL A 167 6.33 15.39 -4.65
C VAL A 167 5.73 15.60 -6.03
N ILE A 168 4.41 15.57 -6.10
CA ILE A 168 3.64 15.84 -7.32
C ILE A 168 3.08 17.25 -7.22
N ASN A 169 3.66 18.19 -7.98
CA ASN A 169 3.29 19.58 -7.93
C ASN A 169 1.84 19.81 -8.40
N GLY A 170 1.08 20.59 -7.63
CA GLY A 170 -0.31 20.95 -7.91
C GLY A 170 -1.32 19.84 -7.63
N ALA A 171 -0.88 18.65 -7.19
CA ALA A 171 -1.80 17.57 -6.80
C ALA A 171 -2.28 17.73 -5.36
N ASP A 172 -3.55 17.39 -5.14
CA ASP A 172 -4.21 17.35 -3.82
C ASP A 172 -4.09 15.97 -3.15
N HIS A 173 -4.87 15.76 -2.07
CA HIS A 173 -4.92 14.48 -1.35
C HIS A 173 -5.35 13.29 -2.22
N ASN A 174 -6.20 13.51 -3.21
CA ASN A 174 -6.70 12.48 -4.11
C ASN A 174 -5.80 12.29 -5.34
N LEU A 175 -4.73 13.09 -5.45
CA LEU A 175 -3.87 13.19 -6.63
C LEU A 175 -4.66 13.63 -7.86
N SER A 176 -5.72 14.43 -7.67
CA SER A 176 -6.48 15.03 -8.75
C SER A 176 -5.55 15.82 -9.66
N ASN A 177 -5.80 15.76 -10.94
CA ASN A 177 -4.97 16.40 -11.99
C ASN A 177 -3.52 15.90 -12.07
N SER A 178 -3.19 14.75 -11.42
CA SER A 178 -1.88 14.13 -11.61
C SER A 178 -1.91 13.10 -12.73
N GLN A 179 -0.77 12.96 -13.44
CA GLN A 179 -0.55 11.89 -14.41
C GLN A 179 0.19 10.70 -13.77
N LEU A 180 0.04 10.50 -12.46
CA LEU A 180 0.69 9.41 -11.76
C LEU A 180 0.13 8.06 -12.22
N ASP A 181 0.95 7.28 -12.93
CA ASP A 181 0.66 5.88 -13.20
C ASP A 181 1.10 5.03 -11.99
N LEU A 182 0.12 4.39 -11.34
CA LEU A 182 0.39 3.52 -10.18
C LEU A 182 1.21 2.28 -10.58
N PHE A 183 1.05 1.79 -11.80
CA PHE A 183 1.81 0.65 -12.28
C PHE A 183 3.29 1.01 -12.43
N ASP A 184 3.60 2.12 -13.09
CA ASP A 184 4.98 2.60 -13.24
C ASP A 184 5.61 2.92 -11.89
N LEU A 185 4.86 3.57 -10.97
CA LEU A 185 5.33 3.86 -9.63
C LEU A 185 5.73 2.59 -8.86
N VAL A 186 4.83 1.60 -8.85
CA VAL A 186 5.01 0.34 -8.14
C VAL A 186 6.15 -0.46 -8.75
N THR A 187 6.20 -0.56 -10.08
CA THR A 187 7.23 -1.35 -10.76
C THR A 187 8.60 -0.72 -10.62
N ASN A 188 8.75 0.57 -10.79
CA ASN A 188 10.02 1.28 -10.63
C ASN A 188 10.57 1.15 -9.20
N HIS A 189 9.70 1.18 -8.17
CA HIS A 189 10.17 1.07 -6.79
C HIS A 189 10.45 -0.38 -6.34
N PHE A 190 9.64 -1.35 -6.82
CA PHE A 190 9.72 -2.73 -6.32
C PHE A 190 10.60 -3.66 -7.17
N TYR A 191 10.95 -3.26 -8.41
CA TYR A 191 11.72 -4.10 -9.33
C TYR A 191 13.18 -3.68 -9.51
N THR A 192 13.53 -2.44 -9.18
CA THR A 192 14.89 -1.93 -9.36
C THR A 192 15.81 -2.22 -8.18
N LYS A 193 15.37 -3.08 -7.23
CA LYS A 193 16.15 -3.44 -6.03
C LYS A 193 16.45 -4.93 -5.95
#